data_d7f90e3c1775928c4343f9e93da4ef00
#
_entry.id   d7f90e3c1775928c4343f9e93da4ef00
#
_cell.length_a   1.000
_cell.length_b   1.000
_cell.length_c   1.000
_cell.angle_alpha   90.00
_cell.angle_beta   90.00
_cell.angle_gamma   90.00
#
_symmetry.space_group_name_H-M   'P 1'
#
loop_
_entity.id
_entity.type
_entity.pdbx_description
1 polymer ?
#
loop_
_entity_poly.entity_id
_entity_poly.type
_entity_poly.pdbx_seq_one_letter_code
_entity_poly.pdbx_strand_id
1 'polypeptide(L)'
;MSEIQNAIEVKNLKKGFGGRVLFENFSLNVKANTIHAIIGPNGSGKTTLLRLITGVYQPNAGTINIAGKYAMQLENDYLYEEQTGLENLKIFGKYFGFEINDRSDGYCTQLGLTEHLGKRVSTYSKGMKRKLSLLIVIMIGRDILLMDEPTSGVDPISRVEIRSLIEALKS
;
A
#
# COMPACT_ATOMS: atom_id res chain seq x y z
N MET A 1 -5.49 -0.56 31.26
CA MET A 1 -5.98 -0.40 29.88
C MET A 1 -4.85 0.25 29.12
N SER A 2 -4.15 -0.47 28.23
CA SER A 2 -3.10 0.12 27.38
C SER A 2 -3.75 1.16 26.49
N GLU A 3 -3.26 2.42 26.54
CA GLU A 3 -3.66 3.45 25.59
C GLU A 3 -3.44 2.90 24.18
N ILE A 4 -4.50 2.88 23.37
CA ILE A 4 -4.40 2.45 21.97
C ILE A 4 -3.59 3.55 21.26
N GLN A 5 -2.33 3.24 21.00
CA GLN A 5 -1.39 4.16 20.36
C GLN A 5 -1.82 4.44 18.92
N ASN A 6 -1.80 5.71 18.50
CA ASN A 6 -2.03 6.07 17.12
C ASN A 6 -0.80 5.68 16.26
N ALA A 7 -1.05 4.97 15.17
CA ALA A 7 -0.04 4.67 14.15
C ALA A 7 0.24 5.90 13.29
N ILE A 8 -0.80 6.71 13.00
CA ILE A 8 -0.68 7.97 12.25
C ILE A 8 -1.52 9.02 12.95
N GLU A 9 -0.96 10.21 13.15
CA GLU A 9 -1.65 11.36 13.67
C GLU A 9 -1.43 12.56 12.75
N VAL A 10 -2.52 13.14 12.26
CA VAL A 10 -2.54 14.37 11.45
C VAL A 10 -3.30 15.43 12.20
N LYS A 11 -2.70 16.60 12.43
CA LYS A 11 -3.31 17.71 13.17
C LYS A 11 -3.32 18.99 12.35
N ASN A 12 -4.50 19.59 12.22
CA ASN A 12 -4.73 20.91 11.62
C ASN A 12 -4.04 21.07 10.25
N LEU A 13 -4.05 20.01 9.45
CA LEU A 13 -3.37 19.96 8.17
C LEU A 13 -3.96 21.01 7.22
N LYS A 14 -3.08 21.83 6.65
CA LYS A 14 -3.39 22.70 5.53
C LYS A 14 -2.52 22.33 4.33
N LYS A 15 -3.14 22.17 3.15
CA LYS A 15 -2.44 21.96 1.89
C LYS A 15 -3.24 22.51 0.73
N GLY A 16 -2.56 23.20 -0.16
CA GLY A 16 -3.10 23.68 -1.43
C GLY A 16 -2.05 23.65 -2.53
N PHE A 17 -2.50 23.79 -3.77
CA PHE A 17 -1.68 23.89 -4.99
C PHE A 17 -2.28 24.93 -5.92
N GLY A 18 -1.45 25.84 -6.47
CA GLY A 18 -1.87 26.77 -7.50
C GLY A 18 -3.11 27.63 -7.12
N GLY A 19 -3.23 28.02 -5.84
CA GLY A 19 -4.37 28.79 -5.36
C GLY A 19 -5.60 27.96 -4.96
N ARG A 20 -5.64 26.64 -5.27
CA ARG A 20 -6.70 25.74 -4.84
C ARG A 20 -6.36 25.13 -3.48
N VAL A 21 -7.20 25.34 -2.47
CA VAL A 21 -7.08 24.68 -1.16
C VAL A 21 -7.63 23.26 -1.29
N LEU A 22 -6.84 22.27 -0.87
CA LEU A 22 -7.23 20.85 -0.87
C LEU A 22 -7.60 20.37 0.53
N PHE A 23 -6.80 20.75 1.51
CA PHE A 23 -7.07 20.50 2.94
C PHE A 23 -6.98 21.82 3.69
N GLU A 24 -7.95 22.06 4.55
CA GLU A 24 -7.98 23.18 5.48
C GLU A 24 -8.46 22.69 6.84
N ASN A 25 -7.60 22.82 7.84
CA ASN A 25 -7.86 22.38 9.21
C ASN A 25 -8.21 20.87 9.35
N PHE A 26 -7.64 20.04 8.46
CA PHE A 26 -7.94 18.60 8.43
C PHE A 26 -7.14 17.87 9.52
N SER A 27 -7.84 17.04 10.30
CA SER A 27 -7.22 16.20 11.34
C SER A 27 -7.69 14.75 11.19
N LEU A 28 -6.77 13.80 11.43
CA LEU A 28 -7.01 12.37 11.30
C LEU A 28 -6.16 11.61 12.29
N ASN A 29 -6.76 10.63 12.99
CA ASN A 29 -6.05 9.67 13.83
C ASN A 29 -6.31 8.26 13.32
N VAL A 30 -5.25 7.52 13.02
CA VAL A 30 -5.30 6.10 12.65
C VAL A 30 -4.70 5.29 13.80
N LYS A 31 -5.51 4.44 14.41
CA LYS A 31 -5.07 3.57 15.51
C LYS A 31 -4.20 2.44 15.00
N ALA A 32 -3.22 2.02 15.79
CA ALA A 32 -2.45 0.81 15.52
C ALA A 32 -3.36 -0.44 15.45
N ASN A 33 -2.95 -1.43 14.67
CA ASN A 33 -3.68 -2.70 14.47
C ASN A 33 -5.11 -2.51 13.93
N THR A 34 -5.34 -1.49 13.09
CA THR A 34 -6.62 -1.26 12.43
C THR A 34 -6.45 -1.14 10.92
N ILE A 35 -7.50 -1.48 10.19
CA ILE A 35 -7.65 -1.12 8.78
C ILE A 35 -8.46 0.19 8.74
N HIS A 36 -7.88 1.23 8.14
CA HIS A 36 -8.52 2.53 7.97
C HIS A 36 -8.69 2.85 6.49
N ALA A 37 -9.92 3.02 6.04
CA ALA A 37 -10.22 3.34 4.65
C ALA A 37 -10.50 4.83 4.49
N ILE A 38 -9.84 5.46 3.51
CA ILE A 38 -10.09 6.84 3.09
C ILE A 38 -10.95 6.79 1.82
N ILE A 39 -12.16 7.30 1.91
CA ILE A 39 -13.15 7.25 0.84
C ILE A 39 -13.45 8.67 0.35
N GLY A 40 -13.56 8.84 -0.95
CA GLY A 40 -13.92 10.12 -1.55
C GLY A 40 -13.84 10.07 -3.09
N PRO A 41 -14.44 11.05 -3.79
CA PRO A 41 -14.41 11.10 -5.24
C PRO A 41 -12.98 11.32 -5.79
N ASN A 42 -12.81 11.15 -7.11
CA ASN A 42 -11.56 11.48 -7.77
C ASN A 42 -11.24 12.98 -7.60
N GLY A 43 -9.96 13.28 -7.31
CA GLY A 43 -9.52 14.64 -7.04
C GLY A 43 -9.83 15.18 -5.64
N SER A 44 -10.40 14.37 -4.72
CA SER A 44 -10.62 14.78 -3.32
C SER A 44 -9.36 14.86 -2.47
N GLY A 45 -8.21 14.38 -2.98
CA GLY A 45 -6.93 14.47 -2.29
C GLY A 45 -6.45 13.18 -1.62
N LYS A 46 -7.08 12.03 -1.84
CA LYS A 46 -6.66 10.74 -1.25
C LYS A 46 -5.17 10.45 -1.44
N THR A 47 -4.71 10.43 -2.69
CA THR A 47 -3.29 10.26 -3.04
C THR A 47 -2.41 11.37 -2.46
N THR A 48 -2.91 12.61 -2.44
CA THR A 48 -2.18 13.75 -1.86
C THR A 48 -2.01 13.57 -0.35
N LEU A 49 -3.02 13.09 0.35
CA LEU A 49 -2.91 12.80 1.78
C LEU A 49 -1.87 11.71 2.05
N LEU A 50 -1.86 10.63 1.29
CA LEU A 50 -0.83 9.59 1.41
C LEU A 50 0.58 10.15 1.15
N ARG A 51 0.74 11.01 0.13
CA ARG A 51 2.03 11.67 -0.16
C ARG A 51 2.46 12.67 0.92
N LEU A 52 1.52 13.31 1.60
CA LEU A 52 1.80 14.15 2.78
C LEU A 52 2.20 13.28 3.98
N ILE A 53 1.48 12.20 4.25
CA ILE A 53 1.82 11.24 5.31
C ILE A 53 3.21 10.67 5.10
N THR A 54 3.58 10.29 3.88
CA THR A 54 4.91 9.73 3.56
C THR A 54 6.03 10.78 3.44
N GLY A 55 5.72 12.06 3.60
CA GLY A 55 6.71 13.15 3.51
C GLY A 55 7.14 13.51 2.08
N VAL A 56 6.54 12.88 1.05
CA VAL A 56 6.78 13.25 -0.38
C VAL A 56 6.32 14.68 -0.64
N TYR A 57 5.23 15.10 -0.01
CA TYR A 57 4.79 16.49 0.00
C TYR A 57 4.90 17.07 1.40
N GLN A 58 5.28 18.36 1.47
CA GLN A 58 5.27 19.11 2.74
C GLN A 58 3.90 19.79 2.91
N PRO A 59 3.32 19.78 4.11
CA PRO A 59 2.12 20.56 4.40
C PRO A 59 2.41 22.06 4.36
N ASN A 60 1.39 22.88 4.09
CA ASN A 60 1.50 24.33 4.23
C ASN A 60 1.37 24.78 5.71
N ALA A 61 0.62 24.00 6.51
CA ALA A 61 0.52 24.14 7.95
C ALA A 61 0.02 22.83 8.58
N GLY A 62 0.15 22.72 9.92
CA GLY A 62 -0.23 21.51 10.65
C GLY A 62 0.95 20.55 10.81
N THR A 63 0.68 19.40 11.46
CA THR A 63 1.69 18.37 11.74
C THR A 63 1.21 16.99 11.34
N ILE A 64 2.17 16.14 10.96
CA ILE A 64 1.93 14.73 10.64
C ILE A 64 2.98 13.91 11.40
N ASN A 65 2.52 12.97 12.22
CA ASN A 65 3.35 12.05 12.97
C ASN A 65 3.03 10.61 12.56
N ILE A 66 4.06 9.80 12.33
CA ILE A 66 3.97 8.38 12.04
C ILE A 66 4.74 7.62 13.11
N ALA A 67 4.07 6.68 13.78
CA ALA A 67 4.67 5.84 14.80
C ALA A 67 5.13 4.51 14.18
N GLY A 68 6.34 4.46 13.63
CA GLY A 68 6.90 3.26 13.02
C GLY A 68 7.36 3.45 11.58
N LYS A 69 7.76 2.33 10.97
CA LYS A 69 8.16 2.30 9.55
C LYS A 69 6.95 1.97 8.68
N TYR A 70 6.91 2.54 7.49
CA TYR A 70 5.84 2.25 6.54
C TYR A 70 6.36 1.64 5.23
N ALA A 71 5.48 0.91 4.55
CA ALA A 71 5.60 0.55 3.14
C ALA A 71 4.37 1.07 2.39
N MET A 72 4.54 1.45 1.14
CA MET A 72 3.46 2.03 0.34
C MET A 72 3.30 1.31 -0.99
N GLN A 73 2.09 0.82 -1.25
CA GLN A 73 1.68 0.42 -2.58
C GLN A 73 1.15 1.65 -3.33
N LEU A 74 1.80 1.97 -4.43
CA LEU A 74 1.41 3.06 -5.31
C LEU A 74 0.31 2.62 -6.29
N GLU A 75 -0.34 3.58 -6.94
CA GLU A 75 -1.32 3.32 -8.00
C GLU A 75 -0.71 2.53 -9.18
N ASN A 76 0.54 2.84 -9.55
CA ASN A 76 1.31 2.08 -10.53
C ASN A 76 2.10 0.97 -9.84
N ASP A 77 2.19 -0.20 -10.47
CA ASP A 77 2.77 -1.39 -9.84
C ASP A 77 4.30 -1.46 -9.88
N TYR A 78 4.97 -0.66 -10.73
CA TYR A 78 6.44 -0.55 -10.85
C TYR A 78 7.20 -1.88 -10.85
N LEU A 79 6.69 -2.86 -11.59
CA LEU A 79 7.31 -4.19 -11.72
C LEU A 79 8.27 -4.23 -12.92
N TYR A 80 9.27 -5.08 -12.85
CA TYR A 80 10.15 -5.39 -13.98
C TYR A 80 9.43 -6.35 -14.92
N GLU A 81 8.81 -5.84 -15.97
CA GLU A 81 7.90 -6.60 -16.84
C GLU A 81 8.60 -7.70 -17.64
N GLU A 82 9.87 -7.52 -17.99
CA GLU A 82 10.69 -8.52 -18.70
C GLU A 82 11.16 -9.66 -17.81
N GLN A 83 11.05 -9.50 -16.50
CA GLN A 83 11.40 -10.53 -15.52
C GLN A 83 10.16 -11.36 -15.16
N THR A 84 10.39 -12.56 -14.64
CA THR A 84 9.32 -13.40 -14.09
C THR A 84 8.80 -12.83 -12.76
N GLY A 85 7.65 -13.31 -12.29
CA GLY A 85 7.14 -12.95 -10.96
C GLY A 85 8.11 -13.31 -9.85
N LEU A 86 8.73 -14.49 -9.93
CA LEU A 86 9.72 -14.95 -8.97
C LEU A 86 11.00 -14.08 -8.99
N GLU A 87 11.47 -13.68 -10.17
CA GLU A 87 12.62 -12.79 -10.29
C GLU A 87 12.30 -11.40 -9.71
N ASN A 88 11.11 -10.88 -9.94
CA ASN A 88 10.66 -9.65 -9.28
C ASN A 88 10.74 -9.78 -7.76
N LEU A 89 10.19 -10.85 -7.17
CA LEU A 89 10.28 -11.10 -5.72
C LEU A 89 11.74 -11.14 -5.24
N LYS A 90 12.63 -11.81 -5.96
CA LYS A 90 14.06 -11.89 -5.62
C LYS A 90 14.76 -10.53 -5.72
N ILE A 91 14.47 -9.74 -6.76
CA ILE A 91 15.05 -8.41 -6.96
C ILE A 91 14.64 -7.48 -5.82
N PHE A 92 13.33 -7.39 -5.55
CA PHE A 92 12.82 -6.56 -4.47
C PHE A 92 13.22 -7.08 -3.09
N GLY A 93 13.31 -8.40 -2.90
CA GLY A 93 13.83 -9.02 -1.68
C GLY A 93 15.25 -8.59 -1.38
N LYS A 94 16.13 -8.64 -2.38
CA LYS A 94 17.51 -8.17 -2.28
C LYS A 94 17.60 -6.67 -1.98
N TYR A 95 16.71 -5.86 -2.57
CA TYR A 95 16.70 -4.41 -2.39
C TYR A 95 16.17 -3.98 -1.01
N PHE A 96 15.09 -4.61 -0.55
CA PHE A 96 14.40 -4.24 0.69
C PHE A 96 14.73 -5.12 1.90
N GLY A 97 15.52 -6.18 1.71
CA GLY A 97 15.98 -7.06 2.79
C GLY A 97 14.96 -8.09 3.25
N PHE A 98 14.13 -8.62 2.35
CA PHE A 98 13.25 -9.75 2.67
C PHE A 98 13.65 -11.01 1.88
N GLU A 99 13.32 -12.17 2.43
CA GLU A 99 13.55 -13.48 1.81
C GLU A 99 12.23 -14.13 1.39
N ILE A 100 12.29 -14.95 0.34
CA ILE A 100 11.19 -15.80 -0.08
C ILE A 100 11.21 -17.02 0.83
N ASN A 101 10.10 -17.31 1.49
CA ASN A 101 9.94 -18.36 2.47
C ASN A 101 8.50 -18.89 2.50
N ASP A 102 8.17 -19.82 3.40
CA ASP A 102 6.83 -20.40 3.53
C ASP A 102 5.72 -19.36 3.68
N ARG A 103 6.02 -18.23 4.32
CA ARG A 103 5.05 -17.12 4.46
C ARG A 103 4.75 -16.47 3.13
N SER A 104 5.77 -16.23 2.29
CA SER A 104 5.57 -15.71 0.93
C SER A 104 4.81 -16.69 0.06
N ASP A 105 5.07 -17.99 0.21
CA ASP A 105 4.38 -19.05 -0.53
C ASP A 105 2.91 -19.13 -0.14
N GLY A 106 2.59 -18.96 1.13
CA GLY A 106 1.22 -18.83 1.62
C GLY A 106 0.47 -17.64 1.00
N TYR A 107 1.12 -16.48 0.92
CA TYR A 107 0.54 -15.30 0.26
C TYR A 107 0.41 -15.46 -1.26
N CYS A 108 1.38 -16.10 -1.92
CA CYS A 108 1.29 -16.44 -3.34
C CYS A 108 0.08 -17.33 -3.62
N THR A 109 -0.15 -18.32 -2.78
CA THR A 109 -1.30 -19.24 -2.89
C THR A 109 -2.61 -18.48 -2.68
N GLN A 110 -2.72 -17.66 -1.64
CA GLN A 110 -3.92 -16.87 -1.35
C GLN A 110 -4.26 -15.87 -2.46
N LEU A 111 -3.25 -15.34 -3.15
CA LEU A 111 -3.42 -14.42 -4.27
C LEU A 111 -3.57 -15.13 -5.63
N GLY A 112 -3.51 -16.46 -5.67
CA GLY A 112 -3.56 -17.23 -6.93
C GLY A 112 -2.39 -16.96 -7.87
N LEU A 113 -1.19 -16.66 -7.32
CA LEU A 113 0.00 -16.33 -8.11
C LEU A 113 0.95 -17.51 -8.30
N THR A 114 0.84 -18.58 -7.50
CA THR A 114 1.82 -19.66 -7.42
C THR A 114 2.19 -20.25 -8.80
N GLU A 115 1.19 -20.60 -9.61
CA GLU A 115 1.41 -21.19 -10.95
C GLU A 115 1.90 -20.17 -12.00
N HIS A 116 1.91 -18.90 -11.65
CA HIS A 116 2.29 -17.81 -12.55
C HIS A 116 3.68 -17.23 -12.25
N LEU A 117 4.26 -17.53 -11.10
CA LEU A 117 5.55 -16.96 -10.68
C LEU A 117 6.69 -17.22 -11.67
N GLY A 118 6.66 -18.33 -12.40
CA GLY A 118 7.64 -18.65 -13.45
C GLY A 118 7.43 -17.94 -14.79
N LYS A 119 6.32 -17.22 -14.98
CA LYS A 119 5.99 -16.50 -16.21
C LYS A 119 6.47 -15.04 -16.13
N ARG A 120 6.81 -14.45 -17.28
CA ARG A 120 7.16 -13.03 -17.36
C ARG A 120 5.99 -12.14 -16.94
N VAL A 121 6.28 -11.08 -16.19
CA VAL A 121 5.26 -10.13 -15.71
C VAL A 121 4.60 -9.37 -16.86
N SER A 122 5.25 -9.20 -18.01
CA SER A 122 4.64 -8.66 -19.23
C SER A 122 3.40 -9.46 -19.69
N THR A 123 3.30 -10.75 -19.34
CA THR A 123 2.15 -11.60 -19.66
C THR A 123 1.04 -11.60 -18.61
N TYR A 124 1.26 -10.90 -17.49
CA TYR A 124 0.28 -10.85 -16.39
C TYR A 124 -0.90 -9.94 -16.74
N SER A 125 -2.09 -10.33 -16.29
CA SER A 125 -3.23 -9.41 -16.25
C SER A 125 -2.95 -8.24 -15.30
N LYS A 126 -3.71 -7.14 -15.44
CA LYS A 126 -3.61 -6.01 -14.51
C LYS A 126 -3.82 -6.45 -13.05
N GLY A 127 -4.79 -7.35 -12.81
CA GLY A 127 -5.04 -7.93 -11.49
C GLY A 127 -3.84 -8.71 -10.95
N MET A 128 -3.19 -9.53 -11.78
CA MET A 128 -1.99 -10.28 -11.38
C MET A 128 -0.81 -9.36 -11.07
N LYS A 129 -0.58 -8.31 -11.87
CA LYS A 129 0.45 -7.30 -11.58
C LYS A 129 0.16 -6.62 -10.23
N ARG A 130 -1.09 -6.25 -9.98
CA ARG A 130 -1.52 -5.62 -8.72
C ARG A 130 -1.30 -6.52 -7.51
N LYS A 131 -1.62 -7.82 -7.63
CA LYS A 131 -1.38 -8.81 -6.59
C LYS A 131 0.11 -9.00 -6.30
N LEU A 132 0.95 -9.09 -7.34
CA LEU A 132 2.40 -9.22 -7.18
C LEU A 132 3.00 -7.98 -6.51
N SER A 133 2.58 -6.77 -6.92
CA SER A 133 2.99 -5.51 -6.30
C SER A 133 2.60 -5.46 -4.82
N LEU A 134 1.37 -5.87 -4.48
CA LEU A 134 0.90 -5.95 -3.10
C LEU A 134 1.72 -6.95 -2.28
N LEU A 135 1.97 -8.14 -2.83
CA LEU A 135 2.79 -9.15 -2.18
C LEU A 135 4.19 -8.60 -1.82
N ILE A 136 4.86 -7.95 -2.77
CA ILE A 136 6.16 -7.32 -2.53
C ILE A 136 6.09 -6.34 -1.36
N VAL A 137 5.09 -5.46 -1.35
CA VAL A 137 4.94 -4.43 -0.30
C VAL A 137 4.66 -5.07 1.07
N ILE A 138 3.89 -6.14 1.14
CA ILE A 138 3.65 -6.91 2.37
C ILE A 138 4.96 -7.58 2.86
N MET A 139 5.72 -8.18 1.94
CA MET A 139 6.99 -8.85 2.27
C MET A 139 8.07 -7.90 2.79
N ILE A 140 8.00 -6.60 2.50
CA ILE A 140 8.88 -5.58 3.11
C ILE A 140 8.73 -5.55 4.64
N GLY A 141 7.58 -5.98 5.19
CA GLY A 141 7.38 -6.22 6.62
C GLY A 141 7.47 -4.95 7.46
N ARG A 142 6.74 -3.90 7.10
CA ARG A 142 6.68 -2.64 7.85
C ARG A 142 5.47 -2.59 8.78
N ASP A 143 5.57 -1.77 9.82
CA ASP A 143 4.53 -1.60 10.83
C ASP A 143 3.23 -1.02 10.26
N ILE A 144 3.36 -0.19 9.22
CA ILE A 144 2.26 0.53 8.58
C ILE A 144 2.28 0.24 7.08
N LEU A 145 1.13 -0.19 6.55
CA LEU A 145 0.93 -0.44 5.14
C LEU A 145 -0.01 0.62 4.56
N LEU A 146 0.52 1.42 3.65
CA LEU A 146 -0.23 2.46 2.94
C LEU A 146 -0.57 1.97 1.53
N MET A 147 -1.82 2.09 1.11
CA MET A 147 -2.26 1.61 -0.20
C MET A 147 -3.06 2.68 -0.93
N ASP A 148 -2.61 3.02 -2.14
CA ASP A 148 -3.33 3.94 -3.02
C ASP A 148 -4.13 3.13 -4.05
N GLU A 149 -5.44 3.13 -3.87
CA GLU A 149 -6.41 2.42 -4.72
C GLU A 149 -6.04 0.94 -4.99
N PRO A 150 -5.85 0.09 -3.95
CA PRO A 150 -5.30 -1.27 -4.11
C PRO A 150 -6.13 -2.19 -5.00
N THR A 151 -7.38 -1.87 -5.25
CA THR A 151 -8.30 -2.67 -6.08
C THR A 151 -8.78 -1.96 -7.34
N SER A 152 -8.16 -0.82 -7.71
CA SER A 152 -8.57 -0.05 -8.89
C SER A 152 -8.24 -0.79 -10.19
N GLY A 153 -9.24 -0.88 -11.06
CA GLY A 153 -9.09 -1.45 -12.41
C GLY A 153 -8.75 -2.95 -12.44
N VAL A 154 -8.97 -3.69 -11.35
CA VAL A 154 -8.83 -5.15 -11.31
C VAL A 154 -10.20 -5.84 -11.45
N ASP A 155 -10.19 -7.06 -11.93
CA ASP A 155 -11.37 -7.90 -12.06
C ASP A 155 -12.00 -8.23 -10.69
N PRO A 156 -13.29 -8.67 -10.65
CA PRO A 156 -13.99 -8.92 -9.38
C PRO A 156 -13.32 -10.00 -8.52
N ILE A 157 -12.74 -11.05 -9.11
CA ILE A 157 -12.10 -12.15 -8.40
C ILE A 157 -10.82 -11.62 -7.71
N SER A 158 -9.93 -10.99 -8.46
CA SER A 158 -8.71 -10.36 -7.93
C SER A 158 -9.02 -9.35 -6.83
N ARG A 159 -10.15 -8.62 -6.93
CA ARG A 159 -10.58 -7.67 -5.88
C ARG A 159 -10.90 -8.37 -4.57
N VAL A 160 -11.60 -9.52 -4.62
CA VAL A 160 -11.93 -10.31 -3.44
C VAL A 160 -10.66 -10.86 -2.80
N GLU A 161 -9.75 -11.45 -3.58
CA GLU A 161 -8.49 -12.02 -3.08
C GLU A 161 -7.61 -10.96 -2.42
N ILE A 162 -7.47 -9.78 -3.03
CA ILE A 162 -6.72 -8.66 -2.44
C ILE A 162 -7.34 -8.23 -1.11
N ARG A 163 -8.67 -8.07 -1.05
CA ARG A 163 -9.35 -7.69 0.20
C ARG A 163 -9.17 -8.72 1.29
N SER A 164 -9.37 -10.00 0.97
CA SER A 164 -9.20 -11.10 1.94
C SER A 164 -7.77 -11.14 2.50
N LEU A 165 -6.77 -10.90 1.66
CA LEU A 165 -5.39 -10.82 2.13
C LEU A 165 -5.18 -9.62 3.07
N ILE A 166 -5.66 -8.43 2.70
CA ILE A 166 -5.54 -7.22 3.55
C ILE A 166 -6.21 -7.45 4.92
N GLU A 167 -7.39 -8.08 4.94
CA GLU A 167 -8.09 -8.40 6.17
C GLU A 167 -7.32 -9.40 7.04
N ALA A 168 -6.68 -10.40 6.43
CA ALA A 168 -5.86 -11.39 7.13
C ALA A 168 -4.58 -10.77 7.75
N LEU A 169 -4.07 -9.67 7.23
CA LEU A 169 -2.90 -8.97 7.80
C LEU A 169 -3.19 -8.28 9.14
N LYS A 170 -4.45 -8.15 9.52
CA LYS A 170 -4.86 -7.52 10.79
C LYS A 170 -4.72 -8.45 12.00
N SER A 171 -4.60 -9.76 11.78
CA SER A 171 -4.59 -10.80 12.85
C SER A 171 -3.23 -10.97 13.53
#